data_44fbeac5a2ecd53dfd01c99b97f0011b
#
_entry.id   44fbeac5a2ecd53dfd01c99b97f0011b
#
_cell.length_a   1.000
_cell.length_b   1.000
_cell.length_c   1.000
_cell.angle_alpha   90.00
_cell.angle_beta   90.00
_cell.angle_gamma   90.00
#
_symmetry.space_group_name_H-M   'P 1'
#
loop_
_entity.id
_entity.type
_entity.pdbx_description
1 polymer ?
#
loop_
_entity_poly.entity_id
_entity_poly.type
_entity_poly.pdbx_seq_one_letter_code
_entity_poly.pdbx_strand_id
1 'polypeptide(L)'
;MAKIRVLLVEDSAVAINIYEKMLNSSRHIEVIGKAADGKEGLELVSQLNPDVICTDLQMPQMDGLEFTKQVMAHHPTPILVLSNAVQKSDVDNIYEVMKAGAVDVMAKPQTALGGNTESMQNELEVKIRV
;
A
#
# COMPACT_ATOMS: atom_id res chain seq x y z
N MET A 1 -22.06 -4.69 7.63
CA MET A 1 -20.83 -5.50 7.53
C MET A 1 -19.62 -4.65 7.86
N ALA A 2 -18.64 -5.26 8.49
CA ALA A 2 -17.42 -4.57 8.82
C ALA A 2 -16.64 -4.18 7.58
N LYS A 3 -16.09 -2.97 7.58
CA LYS A 3 -15.24 -2.52 6.49
C LYS A 3 -13.86 -3.17 6.58
N ILE A 4 -13.20 -3.30 5.44
CA ILE A 4 -11.81 -3.75 5.40
C ILE A 4 -10.94 -2.59 5.90
N ARG A 5 -10.15 -2.86 6.92
CA ARG A 5 -9.31 -1.86 7.58
C ARG A 5 -7.95 -1.81 6.92
N VAL A 6 -7.60 -0.66 6.37
CA VAL A 6 -6.39 -0.48 5.56
C VAL A 6 -5.41 0.48 6.22
N LEU A 7 -4.14 0.08 6.26
CA LEU A 7 -3.03 0.96 6.65
C LEU A 7 -2.32 1.40 5.37
N LEU A 8 -2.11 2.70 5.22
CA LEU A 8 -1.36 3.26 4.10
C LEU A 8 0.05 3.63 4.55
N VAL A 9 1.05 3.21 3.77
CA VAL A 9 2.46 3.54 4.02
C VAL A 9 3.01 4.21 2.76
N GLU A 10 3.26 5.51 2.82
CA GLU A 10 3.66 6.31 1.67
C GLU A 10 4.33 7.58 2.14
N ASP A 11 5.50 7.90 1.62
CA ASP A 11 6.26 9.06 2.06
C ASP A 11 5.78 10.39 1.45
N SER A 12 5.03 10.35 0.35
CA SER A 12 4.48 11.56 -0.25
C SER A 12 3.17 11.94 0.41
N ALA A 13 3.13 13.11 1.05
CA ALA A 13 1.91 13.59 1.70
C ALA A 13 0.77 13.80 0.69
N VAL A 14 1.10 14.22 -0.52
CA VAL A 14 0.10 14.39 -1.57
C VAL A 14 -0.47 13.04 -2.01
N ALA A 15 0.41 12.07 -2.25
CA ALA A 15 -0.02 10.75 -2.69
C ALA A 15 -0.87 10.05 -1.64
N ILE A 16 -0.47 10.11 -0.38
CA ILE A 16 -1.20 9.42 0.69
C ILE A 16 -2.61 10.01 0.87
N ASN A 17 -2.75 11.32 0.71
CA ASN A 17 -4.06 11.95 0.77
C ASN A 17 -4.96 11.52 -0.38
N ILE A 18 -4.40 11.35 -1.57
CA ILE A 18 -5.14 10.88 -2.73
C ILE A 18 -5.62 9.45 -2.50
N TYR A 19 -4.74 8.58 -2.03
CA TYR A 19 -5.09 7.18 -1.76
C TYR A 19 -6.16 7.09 -0.67
N GLU A 20 -6.02 7.88 0.38
CA GLU A 20 -6.99 7.89 1.47
C GLU A 20 -8.38 8.28 0.97
N LYS A 21 -8.47 9.32 0.15
CA LYS A 21 -9.75 9.74 -0.40
C LYS A 21 -10.36 8.69 -1.31
N MET A 22 -9.54 8.07 -2.16
CA MET A 22 -10.00 7.02 -3.06
C MET A 22 -10.56 5.83 -2.28
N LEU A 23 -9.85 5.40 -1.26
CA LEU A 23 -10.26 4.22 -0.49
C LEU A 23 -11.45 4.51 0.42
N ASN A 24 -11.45 5.65 1.08
CA ASN A 24 -12.55 6.01 1.98
C ASN A 24 -13.85 6.32 1.25
N SER A 25 -13.81 6.56 -0.05
CA SER A 25 -15.03 6.73 -0.83
C SER A 25 -15.74 5.39 -1.09
N SER A 26 -15.05 4.28 -0.89
CA SER A 26 -15.67 2.96 -0.96
C SER A 26 -16.44 2.65 0.31
N ARG A 27 -17.62 2.05 0.17
CA ARG A 27 -18.40 1.61 1.33
C ARG A 27 -17.81 0.37 2.00
N HIS A 28 -16.84 -0.27 1.37
CA HIS A 28 -16.27 -1.53 1.85
C HIS A 28 -14.91 -1.37 2.53
N ILE A 29 -14.32 -0.18 2.47
CA ILE A 29 -12.95 0.07 2.92
C ILE A 29 -12.89 1.28 3.84
N GLU A 30 -12.05 1.17 4.87
CA GLU A 30 -11.77 2.26 5.79
C GLU A 30 -10.28 2.37 6.00
N VAL A 31 -9.70 3.54 5.75
CA VAL A 31 -8.29 3.79 6.03
C VAL A 31 -8.17 4.13 7.52
N ILE A 32 -7.47 3.28 8.27
CA ILE A 32 -7.38 3.41 9.73
C ILE A 32 -6.06 4.02 10.19
N GLY A 33 -5.09 4.17 9.31
CA GLY A 33 -3.82 4.76 9.67
C GLY A 33 -3.00 5.12 8.45
N LYS A 34 -2.07 6.05 8.65
CA LYS A 34 -1.17 6.52 7.61
C LYS A 34 0.24 6.61 8.19
N ALA A 35 1.22 6.07 7.47
CA ALA A 35 2.62 6.13 7.86
C ALA A 35 3.43 6.74 6.74
N ALA A 36 4.45 7.52 7.09
CA ALA A 36 5.31 8.19 6.11
C ALA A 36 6.51 7.35 5.70
N ASP A 37 6.79 6.28 6.42
CA ASP A 37 7.90 5.39 6.10
C ASP A 37 7.64 4.00 6.70
N GLY A 38 8.52 3.05 6.38
CA GLY A 38 8.36 1.68 6.85
C GLY A 38 8.48 1.51 8.34
N LYS A 39 9.31 2.32 8.98
CA LYS A 39 9.50 2.24 10.43
C LYS A 39 8.23 2.63 11.18
N GLU A 40 7.63 3.75 10.80
CA GLU A 40 6.35 4.17 11.36
C GLU A 40 5.26 3.16 11.02
N GLY A 41 5.30 2.60 9.79
CA GLY A 41 4.38 1.57 9.36
C GLY A 41 4.41 0.34 10.26
N LEU A 42 5.60 -0.12 10.64
CA LEU A 42 5.73 -1.27 11.54
C LEU A 42 5.10 -1.01 12.90
N GLU A 43 5.29 0.19 13.43
CA GLU A 43 4.69 0.57 14.70
C GLU A 43 3.16 0.53 14.61
N LEU A 44 2.61 1.07 13.52
CA LEU A 44 1.17 1.11 13.34
C LEU A 44 0.57 -0.26 13.07
N VAL A 45 1.28 -1.15 12.39
CA VAL A 45 0.81 -2.53 12.18
C VAL A 45 0.56 -3.21 13.52
N SER A 46 1.50 -3.09 14.45
CA SER A 46 1.35 -3.75 15.76
C SER A 46 0.27 -3.09 16.62
N GLN A 47 0.04 -1.79 16.45
CA GLN A 47 -0.95 -1.07 17.25
C GLN A 47 -2.37 -1.21 16.71
N LEU A 48 -2.52 -1.20 15.39
CA LEU A 48 -3.83 -1.12 14.75
C LEU A 48 -4.35 -2.44 14.21
N ASN A 49 -3.48 -3.40 13.98
CA ASN A 49 -3.83 -4.71 13.41
C ASN A 49 -4.70 -4.56 12.15
N PRO A 50 -4.18 -3.92 11.10
CA PRO A 50 -4.97 -3.72 9.88
C PRO A 50 -5.26 -5.04 9.18
N ASP A 51 -6.31 -5.05 8.36
CA ASP A 51 -6.64 -6.21 7.54
C ASP A 51 -5.77 -6.28 6.29
N VAL A 52 -5.38 -5.13 5.76
CA VAL A 52 -4.53 -5.03 4.56
C VAL A 52 -3.62 -3.82 4.71
N ILE A 53 -2.41 -3.93 4.19
CA ILE A 53 -1.47 -2.82 4.12
C ILE A 53 -1.25 -2.46 2.66
N CYS A 54 -1.36 -1.17 2.32
CA CYS A 54 -0.94 -0.66 1.01
C CYS A 54 0.33 0.14 1.22
N THR A 55 1.42 -0.28 0.61
CA THR A 55 2.72 0.37 0.80
C THR A 55 3.38 0.76 -0.51
N ASP A 56 4.11 1.87 -0.48
CA ASP A 56 5.02 2.22 -1.56
C ASP A 56 6.23 1.30 -1.51
N LEU A 57 6.88 1.13 -2.64
CA LEU A 57 8.10 0.33 -2.72
C LEU A 57 9.33 1.12 -2.27
N GLN A 58 9.41 2.40 -2.59
CA GLN A 58 10.56 3.24 -2.26
C GLN A 58 10.19 4.29 -1.23
N MET A 59 10.82 4.21 -0.07
CA MET A 59 10.57 5.12 1.05
C MET A 59 11.87 5.40 1.79
N PRO A 60 12.00 6.55 2.47
CA PRO A 60 13.17 6.80 3.30
C PRO A 60 13.19 5.89 4.53
N GLN A 61 14.35 5.69 5.10
CA GLN A 61 14.61 4.92 6.31
C GLN A 61 14.41 3.41 6.14
N MET A 62 13.25 2.98 5.68
CA MET A 62 12.97 1.57 5.44
C MET A 62 12.10 1.48 4.20
N ASP A 63 12.60 0.88 3.13
CA ASP A 63 11.85 0.76 1.88
C ASP A 63 10.78 -0.33 1.97
N GLY A 64 9.97 -0.44 0.90
CA GLY A 64 8.86 -1.36 0.88
C GLY A 64 9.26 -2.82 0.96
N LEU A 65 10.44 -3.18 0.41
CA LEU A 65 10.94 -4.54 0.49
C LEU A 65 11.28 -4.92 1.93
N GLU A 66 12.05 -4.09 2.61
CA GLU A 66 12.43 -4.35 4.00
C GLU A 66 11.21 -4.32 4.90
N PHE A 67 10.31 -3.36 4.67
CA PHE A 67 9.05 -3.28 5.41
C PHE A 67 8.26 -4.57 5.26
N THR A 68 8.13 -5.09 4.03
CA THR A 68 7.41 -6.34 3.79
C THR A 68 8.05 -7.51 4.54
N LYS A 69 9.38 -7.61 4.51
CA LYS A 69 10.10 -8.65 5.24
C LYS A 69 9.82 -8.59 6.73
N GLN A 70 9.86 -7.39 7.30
CA GLN A 70 9.63 -7.20 8.74
C GLN A 70 8.18 -7.52 9.12
N VAL A 71 7.22 -7.10 8.31
CA VAL A 71 5.81 -7.42 8.57
C VAL A 71 5.59 -8.93 8.55
N MET A 72 6.11 -9.61 7.55
CA MET A 72 5.92 -11.06 7.43
C MET A 72 6.63 -11.82 8.54
N ALA A 73 7.74 -11.29 9.06
CA ALA A 73 8.48 -11.94 10.14
C ALA A 73 7.82 -11.77 11.49
N HIS A 74 7.20 -10.61 11.75
CA HIS A 74 6.74 -10.27 13.10
C HIS A 74 5.23 -10.18 13.24
N HIS A 75 4.52 -9.83 12.18
CA HIS A 75 3.07 -9.64 12.25
C HIS A 75 2.45 -9.82 10.86
N PRO A 76 2.43 -11.05 10.34
CA PRO A 76 1.99 -11.31 8.98
C PRO A 76 0.64 -10.71 8.65
N THR A 77 0.61 -9.83 7.65
CA THR A 77 -0.59 -9.11 7.20
C THR A 77 -0.51 -9.01 5.69
N PRO A 78 -1.62 -9.18 4.96
CA PRO A 78 -1.61 -9.02 3.50
C PRO A 78 -1.10 -7.64 3.10
N ILE A 79 -0.15 -7.60 2.16
CA ILE A 79 0.45 -6.36 1.68
C ILE A 79 0.23 -6.22 0.19
N LEU A 80 -0.34 -5.08 -0.21
CA LEU A 80 -0.44 -4.65 -1.60
C LEU A 80 0.60 -3.56 -1.83
N VAL A 81 1.47 -3.76 -2.81
CA VAL A 81 2.52 -2.79 -3.13
C VAL A 81 2.07 -1.88 -4.25
N LEU A 82 2.22 -0.58 -4.06
CA LEU A 82 1.95 0.43 -5.08
C LEU A 82 3.29 0.93 -5.60
N SER A 83 3.50 0.86 -6.92
CA SER A 83 4.79 1.17 -7.51
C SER A 83 4.65 1.94 -8.82
N ASN A 84 5.62 2.81 -9.06
CA ASN A 84 5.69 3.52 -10.34
C ASN A 84 6.39 2.71 -11.44
N ALA A 85 6.80 1.54 -11.16
CA ALA A 85 7.50 0.52 -11.97
C ALA A 85 7.62 0.80 -13.48
N VAL A 86 8.54 1.68 -13.85
CA VAL A 86 8.80 1.97 -15.26
C VAL A 86 10.24 1.66 -15.66
N GLN A 87 11.08 1.27 -14.73
CA GLN A 87 12.49 0.98 -15.00
C GLN A 87 12.83 -0.46 -14.61
N LYS A 88 13.90 -0.98 -15.22
CA LYS A 88 14.32 -2.35 -14.98
C LYS A 88 14.61 -2.63 -13.50
N SER A 89 15.23 -1.68 -12.82
CA SER A 89 15.51 -1.83 -11.39
C SER A 89 14.24 -2.00 -10.56
N ASP A 90 13.15 -1.37 -11.00
CA ASP A 90 11.87 -1.49 -10.31
C ASP A 90 11.27 -2.88 -10.51
N VAL A 91 11.49 -3.49 -11.68
CA VAL A 91 11.01 -4.85 -11.95
C VAL A 91 11.69 -5.84 -11.01
N ASP A 92 13.00 -5.69 -10.81
CA ASP A 92 13.74 -6.56 -9.89
C ASP A 92 13.24 -6.37 -8.45
N ASN A 93 12.97 -5.14 -8.04
CA ASN A 93 12.44 -4.85 -6.71
C ASN A 93 11.04 -5.42 -6.52
N ILE A 94 10.21 -5.39 -7.57
CA ILE A 94 8.87 -5.99 -7.52
C ILE A 94 8.99 -7.49 -7.32
N TYR A 95 9.90 -8.15 -8.05
CA TYR A 95 10.12 -9.57 -7.89
C TYR A 95 10.54 -9.92 -6.46
N GLU A 96 11.46 -9.14 -5.89
CA GLU A 96 11.95 -9.39 -4.54
C GLU A 96 10.85 -9.18 -3.50
N VAL A 97 10.00 -8.15 -3.67
CA VAL A 97 8.94 -7.88 -2.70
C VAL A 97 7.85 -8.95 -2.76
N MET A 98 7.58 -9.50 -3.94
CA MET A 98 6.65 -10.62 -4.07
C MET A 98 7.21 -11.86 -3.40
N LYS A 99 8.51 -12.14 -3.54
CA LYS A 99 9.16 -13.25 -2.84
C LYS A 99 9.13 -13.06 -1.34
N ALA A 100 9.19 -11.82 -0.88
CA ALA A 100 9.17 -11.53 0.56
C ALA A 100 7.77 -11.72 1.17
N GLY A 101 6.74 -11.86 0.35
CA GLY A 101 5.41 -12.18 0.84
C GLY A 101 4.30 -11.22 0.44
N ALA A 102 4.58 -10.19 -0.37
CA ALA A 102 3.52 -9.29 -0.82
C ALA A 102 2.49 -10.07 -1.63
N VAL A 103 1.22 -9.71 -1.46
CA VAL A 103 0.11 -10.39 -2.13
C VAL A 103 0.02 -10.01 -3.61
N ASP A 104 0.25 -8.74 -3.92
CA ASP A 104 0.16 -8.24 -5.28
C ASP A 104 0.90 -6.91 -5.41
N VAL A 105 1.10 -6.48 -6.64
CA VAL A 105 1.72 -5.20 -6.96
C VAL A 105 0.82 -4.49 -7.96
N MET A 106 0.64 -3.19 -7.79
CA MET A 106 -0.21 -2.37 -8.63
C MET A 106 0.50 -1.06 -8.96
N ALA A 107 0.28 -0.53 -10.16
CA ALA A 107 0.80 0.78 -10.52
C ALA A 107 0.16 1.85 -9.65
N LYS A 108 0.95 2.86 -9.26
CA LYS A 108 0.42 3.96 -8.46
C LYS A 108 -0.65 4.71 -9.26
N PRO A 109 -1.77 5.07 -8.61
CA PRO A 109 -2.78 5.90 -9.25
C PRO A 109 -2.18 7.24 -9.67
N GLN A 110 -2.40 7.62 -10.93
CA GLN A 110 -1.94 8.90 -11.45
C GLN A 110 -3.14 9.82 -11.62
N THR A 111 -3.24 10.79 -10.77
CA THR A 111 -4.40 11.67 -10.72
C THR A 111 -4.15 13.04 -11.34
N ALA A 112 -2.90 13.34 -11.65
CA ALA A 112 -2.53 14.73 -11.98
C ALA A 112 -2.97 15.18 -13.36
N LEU A 113 -3.31 14.28 -14.28
CA LEU A 113 -3.56 14.66 -15.67
C LEU A 113 -4.80 14.01 -16.25
N GLY A 114 -5.89 14.01 -15.49
CA GLY A 114 -7.15 13.50 -15.98
C GLY A 114 -7.19 11.99 -16.13
N GLY A 115 -6.35 11.29 -15.39
CA GLY A 115 -6.45 9.84 -15.33
C GLY A 115 -7.81 9.45 -14.78
N ASN A 116 -8.29 8.28 -15.19
CA ASN A 116 -9.58 7.78 -14.75
C ASN A 116 -9.47 7.29 -13.30
N THR A 117 -9.70 8.20 -12.36
CA THR A 117 -9.57 7.88 -10.93
C THR A 117 -10.59 6.84 -10.49
N GLU A 118 -11.77 6.80 -11.13
CA GLU A 118 -12.79 5.82 -10.81
C GLU A 118 -12.33 4.41 -11.19
N SER A 119 -11.73 4.26 -12.36
CA SER A 119 -11.19 2.96 -12.80
C SER A 119 -10.09 2.48 -11.87
N MET A 120 -9.18 3.36 -11.46
CA MET A 120 -8.11 3.03 -10.54
C MET A 120 -8.65 2.68 -9.16
N GLN A 121 -9.64 3.41 -8.69
CA GLN A 121 -10.31 3.11 -7.44
C GLN A 121 -10.92 1.72 -7.45
N ASN A 122 -11.59 1.37 -8.53
CA ASN A 122 -12.21 0.06 -8.67
C ASN A 122 -11.17 -1.06 -8.68
N GLU A 123 -10.07 -0.87 -9.41
CA GLU A 123 -8.99 -1.84 -9.44
C GLU A 123 -8.36 -2.04 -8.07
N LEU A 124 -8.10 -0.95 -7.37
CA LEU A 124 -7.53 -0.98 -6.04
C LEU A 124 -8.46 -1.69 -5.06
N GLU A 125 -9.74 -1.38 -5.13
CA GLU A 125 -10.74 -2.00 -4.27
C GLU A 125 -10.82 -3.51 -4.51
N VAL A 126 -10.81 -3.94 -5.77
CA VAL A 126 -10.86 -5.37 -6.10
C VAL A 126 -9.65 -6.10 -5.52
N LYS A 127 -8.45 -5.52 -5.65
CA LYS A 127 -7.24 -6.14 -5.12
C LYS A 127 -7.24 -6.21 -3.60
N ILE A 128 -7.74 -5.19 -2.94
CA ILE A 128 -7.81 -5.14 -1.48
C ILE A 128 -8.81 -6.18 -0.95
N ARG A 129 -9.91 -6.37 -1.66
CA ARG A 129 -10.96 -7.29 -1.20
C ARG A 129 -10.62 -8.76 -1.42
N VAL A 130 -9.62 -9.04 -2.21
CA VAL A 130 -9.17 -10.41 -2.39
C VAL A 130 -8.26 -10.83 -1.26
#